data_0dca97641346c4a2a8f6be236c8376bb
#
_entry.id   0dca97641346c4a2a8f6be236c8376bb
#
_cell.length_a   1.000
_cell.length_b   1.000
_cell.length_c   1.000
_cell.angle_alpha   90.00
_cell.angle_beta   90.00
_cell.angle_gamma   90.00
#
_symmetry.space_group_name_H-M   'P 1'
#
loop_
_entity.id
_entity.type
_entity.pdbx_description
1 polymer ?
#
loop_
_entity_poly.entity_id
_entity_poly.type
_entity_poly.pdbx_seq_one_letter_code
_entity_poly.pdbx_strand_id
1 'polypeptide(L)'
;MKKLILCVMICLFGVGFSLAQTLTSPDGNLVMDFHLSADKTPVYSLKYKGKDVIKESKMGFQIRPSFDFSKNFRIVETKEDASDTTWNPVWGQNSVIRDNHKELFVALEQEGTGWLLNIRFRLFDDGLGFRYEFPVQKELRHFTINEEVTEFQLAGDHKAFWIPADYDTNEFQITTSKLSEVPQLIDKARDEALACKSPSPNLAVQTPLMLKSDDGLYINIHEAALVNYPAMHLNLDAQTFLMSSHLTPD
;
A
#
# COMPACT_ATOMS: atom_id res chain seq x y z
N MET A 1 -32.94 -56.77 24.45
CA MET A 1 -33.13 -55.52 23.70
C MET A 1 -31.84 -54.69 23.83
N LYS A 2 -30.96 -54.75 22.84
CA LYS A 2 -29.69 -54.00 22.81
C LYS A 2 -29.99 -52.63 22.17
N LYS A 3 -29.78 -51.56 22.93
CA LYS A 3 -29.88 -50.18 22.39
C LYS A 3 -28.57 -49.84 21.68
N LEU A 4 -28.65 -49.64 20.36
CA LEU A 4 -27.55 -49.14 19.52
C LEU A 4 -27.51 -47.63 19.67
N ILE A 5 -26.46 -47.08 20.31
CA ILE A 5 -26.20 -45.66 20.39
C ILE A 5 -25.39 -45.27 19.12
N LEU A 6 -26.03 -44.60 18.21
CA LEU A 6 -25.39 -44.02 16.99
C LEU A 6 -24.73 -42.67 17.37
N CYS A 7 -23.41 -42.70 17.55
CA CYS A 7 -22.64 -41.45 17.67
C CYS A 7 -22.52 -40.80 16.30
N VAL A 8 -23.25 -39.73 16.05
CA VAL A 8 -23.05 -38.87 14.88
C VAL A 8 -21.89 -37.93 15.19
N MET A 9 -20.76 -38.19 14.58
CA MET A 9 -19.57 -37.33 14.63
C MET A 9 -19.81 -36.19 13.63
N ILE A 10 -20.24 -35.02 14.11
CA ILE A 10 -20.36 -33.79 13.30
C ILE A 10 -18.94 -33.25 13.12
N CYS A 11 -18.33 -33.51 11.94
CA CYS A 11 -17.13 -32.79 11.51
C CYS A 11 -17.53 -31.35 11.19
N LEU A 12 -17.35 -30.44 12.13
CA LEU A 12 -17.35 -29.01 11.87
C LEU A 12 -16.12 -28.68 11.01
N PHE A 13 -16.30 -28.61 9.70
CA PHE A 13 -15.36 -27.93 8.82
C PHE A 13 -15.42 -26.45 9.18
N GLY A 14 -14.52 -25.99 10.02
CA GLY A 14 -14.28 -24.58 10.26
C GLY A 14 -13.76 -23.95 8.97
N VAL A 15 -14.62 -23.29 8.23
CA VAL A 15 -14.20 -22.31 7.24
C VAL A 15 -13.57 -21.19 8.06
N GLY A 16 -12.24 -21.18 8.12
CA GLY A 16 -11.48 -20.13 8.77
C GLY A 16 -11.66 -18.83 7.97
N PHE A 17 -12.68 -18.04 8.32
CA PHE A 17 -12.70 -16.65 7.92
C PHE A 17 -11.52 -15.98 8.64
N SER A 18 -10.52 -15.52 7.90
CA SER A 18 -9.54 -14.59 8.43
C SER A 18 -10.31 -13.34 8.87
N LEU A 19 -10.42 -13.14 10.18
CA LEU A 19 -11.04 -11.93 10.72
C LEU A 19 -10.21 -10.73 10.26
N ALA A 20 -10.87 -9.74 9.69
CA ALA A 20 -10.22 -8.48 9.33
C ALA A 20 -9.63 -7.84 10.60
N GLN A 21 -8.42 -7.32 10.48
CA GLN A 21 -7.76 -6.52 11.52
C GLN A 21 -8.09 -5.07 11.25
N THR A 22 -8.78 -4.41 12.17
CA THR A 22 -9.21 -3.02 12.02
C THR A 22 -8.37 -2.12 12.92
N LEU A 23 -7.76 -1.09 12.35
CA LEU A 23 -7.03 -0.05 13.07
C LEU A 23 -7.77 1.27 12.92
N THR A 24 -7.95 2.01 14.04
CA THR A 24 -8.64 3.30 14.06
C THR A 24 -7.67 4.37 14.55
N SER A 25 -7.64 5.55 13.86
CA SER A 25 -6.79 6.68 14.26
C SER A 25 -7.10 7.18 15.67
N PRO A 26 -6.18 7.91 16.33
CA PRO A 26 -6.41 8.44 17.67
C PRO A 26 -7.70 9.26 17.79
N ASP A 27 -8.04 10.06 16.77
CA ASP A 27 -9.27 10.88 16.72
C ASP A 27 -10.52 10.12 16.25
N GLY A 28 -10.36 8.87 15.79
CA GLY A 28 -11.47 8.02 15.32
C GLY A 28 -11.96 8.30 13.90
N ASN A 29 -11.36 9.24 13.17
CA ASN A 29 -11.84 9.63 11.84
C ASN A 29 -11.33 8.73 10.71
N LEU A 30 -10.09 8.21 10.82
CA LEU A 30 -9.53 7.25 9.87
C LEU A 30 -9.70 5.84 10.40
N VAL A 31 -10.10 4.94 9.51
CA VAL A 31 -10.23 3.50 9.78
C VAL A 31 -9.56 2.74 8.65
N MET A 32 -8.60 1.91 9.01
CA MET A 32 -7.91 0.99 8.10
C MET A 32 -8.31 -0.43 8.44
N ASP A 33 -8.69 -1.20 7.42
CA ASP A 33 -8.93 -2.64 7.54
C ASP A 33 -7.83 -3.40 6.79
N PHE A 34 -7.33 -4.46 7.40
CA PHE A 34 -6.37 -5.40 6.80
C PHE A 34 -6.91 -6.83 6.90
N HIS A 35 -6.80 -7.60 5.83
CA HIS A 35 -7.14 -9.02 5.82
C HIS A 35 -6.41 -9.77 4.71
N LEU A 36 -6.60 -11.07 4.63
CA LEU A 36 -6.18 -11.91 3.50
C LEU A 36 -7.39 -12.17 2.61
N SER A 37 -7.27 -11.90 1.32
CA SER A 37 -8.28 -12.20 0.31
C SER A 37 -8.50 -13.72 0.13
N ALA A 38 -9.38 -14.10 -0.78
CA ALA A 38 -9.72 -15.51 -1.01
C ALA A 38 -8.51 -16.36 -1.47
N ASP A 39 -7.58 -15.77 -2.23
CA ASP A 39 -6.32 -16.39 -2.64
C ASP A 39 -5.17 -16.13 -1.65
N LYS A 40 -5.52 -15.63 -0.43
CA LYS A 40 -4.59 -15.33 0.65
C LYS A 40 -3.55 -14.27 0.29
N THR A 41 -3.92 -13.31 -0.57
CA THR A 41 -3.17 -12.08 -0.82
C THR A 41 -3.43 -11.09 0.33
N PRO A 42 -2.38 -10.46 0.90
CA PRO A 42 -2.57 -9.37 1.85
C PRO A 42 -3.25 -8.18 1.17
N VAL A 43 -4.32 -7.69 1.76
CA VAL A 43 -5.07 -6.54 1.25
C VAL A 43 -5.41 -5.57 2.38
N TYR A 44 -5.48 -4.29 2.05
CA TYR A 44 -5.89 -3.23 2.96
C TYR A 44 -6.91 -2.30 2.32
N SER A 45 -7.62 -1.56 3.14
CA SER A 45 -8.47 -0.45 2.72
C SER A 45 -8.41 0.69 3.74
N LEU A 46 -8.78 1.90 3.32
CA LEU A 46 -8.77 3.08 4.18
C LEU A 46 -10.04 3.89 3.99
N LYS A 47 -10.67 4.26 5.11
CA LYS A 47 -11.83 5.15 5.16
C LYS A 47 -11.54 6.39 5.98
N TYR A 48 -12.09 7.51 5.56
CA TYR A 48 -12.11 8.75 6.34
C TYR A 48 -13.56 9.17 6.61
N LYS A 49 -13.93 9.27 7.89
CA LYS A 49 -15.31 9.58 8.33
C LYS A 49 -16.36 8.69 7.66
N GLY A 50 -16.04 7.40 7.54
CA GLY A 50 -16.92 6.39 6.94
C GLY A 50 -16.96 6.36 5.41
N LYS A 51 -16.26 7.28 4.71
CA LYS A 51 -16.15 7.28 3.25
C LYS A 51 -14.88 6.58 2.80
N ASP A 52 -14.96 5.81 1.73
CA ASP A 52 -13.78 5.17 1.14
C ASP A 52 -12.79 6.23 0.61
N VAL A 53 -11.53 6.12 0.99
CA VAL A 53 -10.38 6.85 0.45
C VAL A 53 -9.57 5.93 -0.46
N ILE A 54 -9.17 4.79 0.10
CA ILE A 54 -8.56 3.66 -0.62
C ILE A 54 -9.46 2.45 -0.42
N LYS A 55 -9.97 1.89 -1.50
CA LYS A 55 -10.70 0.62 -1.51
C LYS A 55 -9.73 -0.53 -1.36
N GLU A 56 -10.23 -1.77 -1.33
CA GLU A 56 -9.39 -2.96 -1.21
C GLU A 56 -8.23 -2.94 -2.22
N SER A 57 -7.01 -2.98 -1.70
CA SER A 57 -5.76 -2.81 -2.41
C SER A 57 -4.76 -3.87 -1.98
N LYS A 58 -4.08 -4.48 -2.92
CA LYS A 58 -3.14 -5.58 -2.68
C LYS A 58 -1.79 -5.09 -2.19
N MET A 59 -1.08 -5.99 -1.52
CA MET A 59 0.26 -5.79 -1.00
C MET A 59 1.12 -7.02 -1.27
N GLY A 60 2.43 -6.83 -1.50
CA GLY A 60 3.38 -7.93 -1.67
C GLY A 60 4.43 -7.65 -2.73
N PHE A 61 5.10 -8.71 -3.17
CA PHE A 61 6.25 -8.62 -4.08
C PHE A 61 6.28 -9.72 -5.12
N GLN A 62 6.91 -9.43 -6.26
CA GLN A 62 7.47 -10.42 -7.16
C GLN A 62 8.98 -10.49 -6.92
N ILE A 63 9.50 -11.69 -6.60
CA ILE A 63 10.91 -11.90 -6.26
C ILE A 63 11.57 -12.77 -7.34
N ARG A 64 12.81 -12.47 -7.71
CA ARG A 64 13.60 -13.32 -8.61
C ARG A 64 14.03 -14.62 -7.94
N PRO A 65 14.16 -15.74 -8.68
CA PRO A 65 14.06 -15.83 -10.15
C PRO A 65 12.63 -15.88 -10.71
N SER A 66 11.59 -16.15 -9.95
CA SER A 66 10.19 -16.17 -10.42
C SER A 66 9.21 -16.53 -9.30
N PHE A 67 9.41 -16.01 -8.10
CA PHE A 67 8.51 -16.29 -6.98
C PHE A 67 7.48 -15.17 -6.82
N ASP A 68 6.22 -15.59 -6.80
CA ASP A 68 5.11 -14.76 -6.42
C ASP A 68 5.02 -14.70 -4.88
N PHE A 69 5.58 -13.64 -4.31
CA PHE A 69 5.56 -13.36 -2.88
C PHE A 69 4.48 -12.35 -2.54
N SER A 70 3.32 -12.49 -3.18
CA SER A 70 2.15 -11.64 -2.98
C SER A 70 0.90 -12.41 -2.55
N LYS A 71 0.91 -13.76 -2.56
CA LYS A 71 -0.26 -14.60 -2.23
C LYS A 71 0.10 -15.85 -1.45
N ASN A 72 -0.93 -16.63 -1.09
CA ASN A 72 -0.82 -17.85 -0.29
C ASN A 72 -0.24 -17.59 1.11
N PHE A 73 -0.52 -16.44 1.69
CA PHE A 73 -0.11 -16.11 3.05
C PHE A 73 -1.08 -16.64 4.10
N ARG A 74 -0.56 -16.85 5.30
CA ARG A 74 -1.32 -16.96 6.54
C ARG A 74 -0.81 -15.94 7.54
N ILE A 75 -1.67 -15.39 8.36
CA ILE A 75 -1.27 -14.53 9.47
C ILE A 75 -0.75 -15.43 10.58
N VAL A 76 0.49 -15.17 11.03
CA VAL A 76 1.11 -15.93 12.13
C VAL A 76 1.10 -15.14 13.43
N GLU A 77 1.09 -13.83 13.36
CA GLU A 77 1.01 -12.96 14.54
C GLU A 77 0.42 -11.60 14.16
N THR A 78 -0.33 -11.01 15.07
CA THR A 78 -0.73 -9.60 15.02
C THR A 78 -0.46 -8.95 16.37
N LYS A 79 -0.01 -7.70 16.35
CA LYS A 79 0.16 -6.88 17.54
C LYS A 79 -0.36 -5.48 17.28
N GLU A 80 -1.07 -4.93 18.25
CA GLU A 80 -1.45 -3.52 18.26
C GLU A 80 -0.59 -2.76 19.27
N ASP A 81 -0.28 -1.52 18.93
CA ASP A 81 0.43 -0.59 19.81
C ASP A 81 -0.07 0.84 19.57
N ALA A 82 0.35 1.76 20.43
CA ALA A 82 0.02 3.16 20.32
C ALA A 82 1.18 4.02 20.82
N SER A 83 1.38 5.15 20.18
CA SER A 83 2.35 6.15 20.61
C SER A 83 1.70 7.53 20.71
N ASP A 84 2.13 8.33 21.66
CA ASP A 84 1.86 9.76 21.74
C ASP A 84 3.08 10.43 22.36
N THR A 85 4.05 10.71 21.52
CA THR A 85 5.35 11.28 21.91
C THR A 85 5.66 12.51 21.08
N THR A 86 6.72 13.22 21.44
CA THR A 86 7.23 14.34 20.67
C THR A 86 8.72 14.19 20.44
N TRP A 87 9.19 14.69 19.31
CA TRP A 87 10.61 14.73 18.99
C TRP A 87 10.98 16.05 18.31
N ASN A 88 12.25 16.42 18.36
CA ASN A 88 12.77 17.64 17.77
C ASN A 88 13.55 17.28 16.51
N PRO A 89 13.12 17.68 15.31
CA PRO A 89 13.91 17.47 14.11
C PRO A 89 15.17 18.33 14.13
N VAL A 90 16.22 17.85 13.48
CA VAL A 90 17.49 18.57 13.37
C VAL A 90 17.31 19.88 12.58
N TRP A 91 16.41 19.90 11.61
CA TRP A 91 16.06 21.03 10.76
C TRP A 91 14.65 20.82 10.18
N GLY A 92 14.04 21.86 9.65
CA GLY A 92 12.69 21.82 9.11
C GLY A 92 11.83 23.01 9.55
N GLN A 93 10.59 23.02 9.16
CA GLN A 93 9.65 24.12 9.48
C GLN A 93 9.17 24.08 10.94
N ASN A 94 9.07 22.88 11.50
CA ASN A 94 8.59 22.67 12.86
C ASN A 94 9.76 22.35 13.79
N SER A 95 9.81 22.99 14.95
CA SER A 95 10.81 22.71 15.99
C SER A 95 10.45 21.49 16.85
N VAL A 96 9.18 21.11 16.87
CA VAL A 96 8.65 19.96 17.60
C VAL A 96 7.65 19.24 16.71
N ILE A 97 7.77 17.94 16.62
CA ILE A 97 6.82 17.07 15.90
C ILE A 97 6.18 16.14 16.91
N ARG A 98 4.85 16.07 16.91
CA ARG A 98 4.10 15.09 17.69
C ARG A 98 3.96 13.82 16.88
N ASP A 99 4.34 12.69 17.48
CA ASP A 99 4.17 11.35 16.94
C ASP A 99 3.03 10.65 17.71
N ASN A 100 1.78 10.91 17.28
CA ASN A 100 0.57 10.35 17.87
C ASN A 100 -0.10 9.42 16.86
N HIS A 101 0.05 8.11 17.06
CA HIS A 101 -0.49 7.10 16.15
C HIS A 101 -0.96 5.84 16.87
N LYS A 102 -1.78 5.07 16.18
CA LYS A 102 -2.02 3.66 16.45
C LYS A 102 -1.21 2.82 15.48
N GLU A 103 -0.68 1.70 15.94
CA GLU A 103 0.14 0.79 15.15
C GLU A 103 -0.49 -0.59 15.10
N LEU A 104 -0.50 -1.21 13.91
CA LEU A 104 -0.78 -2.63 13.71
C LEU A 104 0.43 -3.28 13.06
N PHE A 105 0.99 -4.26 13.74
CA PHE A 105 2.02 -5.16 13.20
C PHE A 105 1.37 -6.47 12.80
N VAL A 106 1.67 -6.93 11.58
CA VAL A 106 1.18 -8.21 11.03
C VAL A 106 2.38 -9.02 10.56
N ALA A 107 2.58 -10.19 11.14
CA ALA A 107 3.54 -11.17 10.65
C ALA A 107 2.82 -12.19 9.76
N LEU A 108 3.34 -12.35 8.56
CA LEU A 108 2.82 -13.25 7.53
C LEU A 108 3.82 -14.36 7.25
N GLU A 109 3.32 -15.56 6.96
CA GLU A 109 4.10 -16.66 6.44
C GLU A 109 3.46 -17.16 5.16
N GLN A 110 4.26 -17.28 4.09
CA GLN A 110 3.78 -17.83 2.84
C GLN A 110 3.71 -19.35 2.92
N GLU A 111 2.54 -19.90 2.65
CA GLU A 111 2.35 -21.36 2.60
C GLU A 111 3.13 -21.97 1.45
N GLY A 112 3.73 -23.13 1.70
CA GLY A 112 4.56 -23.85 0.73
C GLY A 112 6.04 -23.46 0.77
N THR A 113 6.39 -22.20 0.96
CA THR A 113 7.80 -21.77 1.14
C THR A 113 8.20 -21.66 2.61
N GLY A 114 7.27 -21.32 3.49
CA GLY A 114 7.54 -20.96 4.87
C GLY A 114 8.24 -19.60 5.04
N TRP A 115 8.29 -18.80 3.99
CA TRP A 115 8.94 -17.49 4.03
C TRP A 115 8.10 -16.45 4.76
N LEU A 116 8.78 -15.61 5.52
CA LEU A 116 8.15 -14.61 6.37
C LEU A 116 8.21 -13.23 5.73
N LEU A 117 7.11 -12.50 5.85
CA LEU A 117 6.98 -11.09 5.53
C LEU A 117 6.20 -10.41 6.65
N ASN A 118 6.71 -9.30 7.17
CA ASN A 118 5.95 -8.49 8.11
C ASN A 118 5.47 -7.20 7.43
N ILE A 119 4.31 -6.74 7.85
CA ILE A 119 3.77 -5.44 7.45
C ILE A 119 3.46 -4.68 8.74
N ARG A 120 3.92 -3.44 8.78
CA ARG A 120 3.66 -2.53 9.89
C ARG A 120 2.89 -1.33 9.40
N PHE A 121 1.72 -1.11 9.96
CA PHE A 121 0.86 0.03 9.68
C PHE A 121 0.90 1.00 10.84
N ARG A 122 0.97 2.30 10.54
CA ARG A 122 0.78 3.38 11.51
C ARG A 122 -0.32 4.30 11.02
N LEU A 123 -1.34 4.47 11.83
CA LEU A 123 -2.49 5.29 11.51
C LEU A 123 -2.49 6.52 12.42
N PHE A 124 -2.27 7.67 11.79
CA PHE A 124 -2.32 9.01 12.38
C PHE A 124 -3.70 9.63 12.14
N ASP A 125 -3.96 10.80 12.70
CA ASP A 125 -5.22 11.52 12.48
C ASP A 125 -5.35 12.08 11.06
N ASP A 126 -4.22 12.23 10.35
CA ASP A 126 -4.10 12.82 9.04
C ASP A 126 -3.57 11.85 7.95
N GLY A 127 -3.28 10.60 8.30
CA GLY A 127 -2.79 9.65 7.30
C GLY A 127 -2.46 8.26 7.79
N LEU A 128 -2.26 7.38 6.81
CA LEU A 128 -1.78 6.01 6.97
C LEU A 128 -0.37 5.90 6.41
N GLY A 129 0.59 5.47 7.23
CA GLY A 129 1.88 4.98 6.79
C GLY A 129 1.97 3.46 6.93
N PHE A 130 2.66 2.79 6.01
CA PHE A 130 3.01 1.39 6.17
C PHE A 130 4.41 1.11 5.64
N ARG A 131 4.99 0.00 6.09
CA ARG A 131 6.24 -0.52 5.55
C ARG A 131 6.25 -2.03 5.59
N TYR A 132 6.98 -2.60 4.67
CA TYR A 132 7.34 -4.01 4.68
C TYR A 132 8.60 -4.23 5.49
N GLU A 133 8.66 -5.34 6.21
CA GLU A 133 9.83 -5.78 6.95
C GLU A 133 10.14 -7.23 6.57
N PHE A 134 11.36 -7.48 6.09
CA PHE A 134 11.84 -8.84 5.80
C PHE A 134 12.64 -9.32 7.01
N PRO A 135 12.08 -10.19 7.85
CA PRO A 135 12.80 -10.72 9.00
C PRO A 135 13.98 -11.57 8.54
N VAL A 136 15.05 -11.60 9.35
CA VAL A 136 16.18 -12.48 9.08
C VAL A 136 15.71 -13.93 9.13
N GLN A 137 15.84 -14.65 8.01
CA GLN A 137 15.39 -16.03 7.84
C GLN A 137 16.38 -16.81 6.98
N LYS A 138 16.38 -18.15 7.14
CA LYS A 138 17.42 -19.01 6.56
C LYS A 138 17.41 -19.00 5.03
N GLU A 139 16.23 -19.13 4.43
CA GLU A 139 16.06 -19.39 3.00
C GLU A 139 15.89 -18.11 2.14
N LEU A 140 15.70 -16.94 2.76
CA LEU A 140 15.48 -15.66 2.09
C LEU A 140 16.46 -14.60 2.60
N ARG A 141 17.77 -14.89 2.52
CA ARG A 141 18.83 -13.96 2.99
C ARG A 141 19.25 -12.93 1.95
N HIS A 142 19.28 -13.36 0.69
CA HIS A 142 19.62 -12.54 -0.47
C HIS A 142 18.60 -12.82 -1.55
N PHE A 143 17.92 -11.78 -1.99
CA PHE A 143 16.92 -11.87 -3.03
C PHE A 143 16.87 -10.55 -3.80
N THR A 144 16.35 -10.59 -5.00
CA THR A 144 16.09 -9.39 -5.80
C THR A 144 14.58 -9.20 -5.89
N ILE A 145 14.10 -8.04 -5.53
CA ILE A 145 12.73 -7.62 -5.80
C ILE A 145 12.65 -7.30 -7.28
N ASN A 146 11.75 -7.97 -7.99
CA ASN A 146 11.48 -7.71 -9.38
C ASN A 146 10.40 -6.63 -9.54
N GLU A 147 9.36 -6.72 -8.71
CA GLU A 147 8.27 -5.75 -8.62
C GLU A 147 7.73 -5.70 -7.19
N GLU A 148 7.37 -4.53 -6.73
CA GLU A 148 6.48 -4.34 -5.61
C GLU A 148 5.05 -4.22 -6.13
N VAL A 149 4.13 -5.06 -5.65
CA VAL A 149 2.75 -5.11 -6.15
C VAL A 149 1.78 -4.35 -5.24
N THR A 150 2.27 -3.33 -4.57
CA THR A 150 1.44 -2.44 -3.76
C THR A 150 0.46 -1.67 -4.62
N GLU A 151 -0.81 -1.74 -4.25
CA GLU A 151 -1.91 -1.07 -4.92
C GLU A 151 -2.50 0.06 -4.07
N PHE A 152 -3.10 1.04 -4.77
CA PHE A 152 -3.90 2.11 -4.19
C PHE A 152 -5.16 2.24 -5.06
N GLN A 153 -6.20 1.48 -4.73
CA GLN A 153 -7.48 1.55 -5.43
C GLN A 153 -8.25 2.76 -4.97
N LEU A 154 -8.18 3.83 -5.74
CA LEU A 154 -8.85 5.08 -5.41
C LEU A 154 -10.38 4.94 -5.46
N ALA A 155 -11.07 5.75 -4.64
CA ALA A 155 -12.51 5.69 -4.53
C ALA A 155 -13.26 6.29 -5.75
N GLY A 156 -12.58 7.07 -6.59
CA GLY A 156 -13.21 7.70 -7.74
C GLY A 156 -12.24 8.45 -8.65
N ASP A 157 -12.78 9.10 -9.67
CA ASP A 157 -12.07 9.93 -10.64
C ASP A 157 -11.71 11.28 -10.05
N HIS A 158 -10.67 11.30 -9.24
CA HIS A 158 -10.22 12.50 -8.53
C HIS A 158 -9.52 13.49 -9.47
N LYS A 159 -9.58 14.77 -9.11
CA LYS A 159 -8.68 15.78 -9.68
C LYS A 159 -7.27 15.47 -9.19
N ALA A 160 -6.33 15.29 -10.12
CA ALA A 160 -4.93 15.01 -9.85
C ALA A 160 -4.04 16.22 -10.21
N PHE A 161 -3.00 16.42 -9.41
CA PHE A 161 -1.90 17.35 -9.67
C PHE A 161 -0.67 16.51 -9.85
N TRP A 162 -0.27 16.29 -11.10
CA TRP A 162 0.66 15.23 -11.46
C TRP A 162 1.72 15.67 -12.46
N ILE A 163 2.83 14.95 -12.48
CA ILE A 163 3.84 14.97 -13.53
C ILE A 163 4.01 13.55 -14.07
N PRO A 164 4.42 13.38 -15.35
CA PRO A 164 4.64 12.05 -15.92
C PRO A 164 5.79 11.33 -15.21
N ALA A 165 5.72 10.01 -15.15
CA ALA A 165 6.80 9.20 -14.61
C ALA A 165 8.01 9.25 -15.53
N ASP A 166 9.19 9.48 -14.93
CA ASP A 166 10.48 9.56 -15.60
C ASP A 166 11.56 9.00 -14.66
N TYR A 167 12.53 8.27 -15.22
CA TYR A 167 13.57 7.61 -14.41
C TYR A 167 14.74 8.53 -14.03
N ASP A 168 14.89 9.66 -14.73
CA ASP A 168 16.05 10.54 -14.55
C ASP A 168 15.68 11.92 -13.97
N THR A 169 14.45 12.37 -14.18
CA THR A 169 14.07 13.73 -13.80
C THR A 169 12.66 13.84 -13.23
N ASN A 170 12.46 14.86 -12.40
CA ASN A 170 11.13 15.33 -11.96
C ASN A 170 10.88 16.78 -12.40
N GLU A 171 11.67 17.31 -13.33
CA GLU A 171 11.59 18.69 -13.81
C GLU A 171 10.54 18.85 -14.92
N PHE A 172 9.30 18.62 -14.56
CA PHE A 172 8.12 18.80 -15.43
C PHE A 172 7.22 19.91 -14.92
N GLN A 173 6.43 20.50 -15.81
CA GLN A 173 5.30 21.31 -15.42
C GLN A 173 4.21 20.41 -14.79
N ILE A 174 3.66 20.86 -13.65
CA ILE A 174 2.55 20.14 -13.01
C ILE A 174 1.32 20.26 -13.89
N THR A 175 0.80 19.11 -14.31
CA THR A 175 -0.48 19.01 -15.01
C THR A 175 -1.61 18.83 -14.01
N THR A 176 -2.73 19.53 -14.23
CA THR A 176 -3.94 19.37 -13.43
C THR A 176 -5.05 18.84 -14.30
N SER A 177 -5.59 17.67 -13.96
CA SER A 177 -6.68 17.03 -14.72
C SER A 177 -7.46 16.05 -13.81
N LYS A 178 -8.54 15.46 -14.33
CA LYS A 178 -9.10 14.23 -13.77
C LYS A 178 -8.15 13.05 -14.08
N LEU A 179 -8.19 11.99 -13.28
CA LEU A 179 -7.40 10.78 -13.53
C LEU A 179 -7.76 10.12 -14.87
N SER A 180 -9.03 10.12 -15.24
CA SER A 180 -9.53 9.63 -16.53
C SER A 180 -8.97 10.37 -17.75
N GLU A 181 -8.48 11.59 -17.57
CA GLU A 181 -7.93 12.44 -18.63
C GLU A 181 -6.41 12.27 -18.81
N VAL A 182 -5.72 11.64 -17.86
CA VAL A 182 -4.26 11.44 -17.91
C VAL A 182 -3.80 10.77 -19.19
N PRO A 183 -4.46 9.70 -19.72
CA PRO A 183 -4.03 9.04 -20.96
C PRO A 183 -3.92 9.96 -22.17
N GLN A 184 -4.77 10.98 -22.23
CA GLN A 184 -4.80 11.94 -23.36
C GLN A 184 -3.81 13.07 -23.21
N LEU A 185 -3.34 13.31 -21.98
CA LEU A 185 -2.48 14.44 -21.63
C LEU A 185 -1.02 14.06 -21.41
N ILE A 186 -0.73 12.78 -21.18
CA ILE A 186 0.59 12.35 -20.70
C ILE A 186 1.70 12.60 -21.73
N ASP A 187 1.43 12.39 -23.01
CA ASP A 187 2.45 12.61 -24.05
C ASP A 187 2.77 14.10 -24.18
N LYS A 188 1.75 14.97 -24.11
CA LYS A 188 1.98 16.41 -24.08
C LYS A 188 2.79 16.82 -22.84
N ALA A 189 2.45 16.30 -21.67
CA ALA A 189 3.18 16.60 -20.45
C ALA A 189 4.65 16.11 -20.51
N ARG A 190 4.91 14.98 -21.15
CA ARG A 190 6.28 14.49 -21.43
C ARG A 190 7.07 15.40 -22.37
N ASP A 191 6.41 15.98 -23.37
CA ASP A 191 7.06 16.88 -24.33
C ASP A 191 7.40 18.24 -23.71
N GLU A 192 6.75 18.63 -22.62
CA GLU A 192 7.01 19.85 -21.87
C GLU A 192 8.12 19.68 -20.81
N ALA A 193 8.92 18.61 -20.85
CA ALA A 193 10.04 18.39 -19.93
C ALA A 193 11.06 19.53 -20.01
N LEU A 194 11.52 19.99 -18.85
CA LEU A 194 12.49 21.07 -18.71
C LEU A 194 13.95 20.60 -18.80
N ALA A 195 14.18 19.28 -18.70
CA ALA A 195 15.50 18.67 -18.72
C ALA A 195 15.52 17.41 -19.61
N CYS A 196 16.69 16.74 -19.66
CA CYS A 196 16.80 15.42 -20.26
C CYS A 196 15.81 14.46 -19.61
N LYS A 197 15.20 13.58 -20.40
CA LYS A 197 14.13 12.70 -19.97
C LYS A 197 14.38 11.25 -20.35
N SER A 198 14.00 10.37 -19.43
CA SER A 198 13.93 8.90 -19.64
C SER A 198 12.53 8.44 -19.22
N PRO A 199 11.50 8.69 -20.05
CA PRO A 199 10.12 8.46 -19.66
C PRO A 199 9.87 6.99 -19.37
N SER A 200 9.12 6.71 -18.30
CA SER A 200 8.59 5.38 -18.06
C SER A 200 7.76 4.89 -19.27
N PRO A 201 7.91 3.65 -19.71
CA PRO A 201 7.12 3.11 -20.81
C PRO A 201 5.63 2.96 -20.48
N ASN A 202 5.29 2.99 -19.19
CA ASN A 202 3.94 2.79 -18.70
C ASN A 202 3.12 4.09 -18.69
N LEU A 203 1.80 3.96 -18.58
CA LEU A 203 0.93 5.06 -18.19
C LEU A 203 1.11 5.27 -16.67
N ALA A 204 2.09 6.08 -16.31
CA ALA A 204 2.50 6.27 -14.93
C ALA A 204 2.77 7.73 -14.60
N VAL A 205 2.55 8.08 -13.33
CA VAL A 205 2.85 9.40 -12.75
C VAL A 205 3.84 9.25 -11.60
N GLN A 206 4.56 10.33 -11.29
CA GLN A 206 5.51 10.34 -10.19
C GLN A 206 4.84 10.53 -8.83
N THR A 207 5.54 10.10 -7.78
CA THR A 207 5.30 10.51 -6.39
C THR A 207 6.19 11.73 -6.05
N PRO A 208 5.76 12.62 -5.13
CA PRO A 208 4.47 12.64 -4.44
C PRO A 208 3.32 13.01 -5.39
N LEU A 209 2.22 12.27 -5.31
CA LEU A 209 1.01 12.54 -6.08
C LEU A 209 -0.04 13.17 -5.18
N MET A 210 -0.53 14.35 -5.51
CA MET A 210 -1.65 14.99 -4.83
C MET A 210 -2.94 14.85 -5.63
N LEU A 211 -4.00 14.45 -4.92
CA LEU A 211 -5.35 14.29 -5.46
C LEU A 211 -6.34 15.12 -4.66
N LYS A 212 -7.43 15.50 -5.29
CA LYS A 212 -8.57 16.16 -4.65
C LYS A 212 -9.86 15.48 -5.07
N SER A 213 -10.60 14.95 -4.11
CA SER A 213 -11.94 14.39 -4.35
C SER A 213 -12.97 15.49 -4.61
N ASP A 214 -14.12 15.11 -5.19
CA ASP A 214 -15.19 16.08 -5.50
C ASP A 214 -15.82 16.69 -4.24
N ASP A 215 -15.74 16.00 -3.10
CA ASP A 215 -16.21 16.52 -1.80
C ASP A 215 -15.13 17.28 -1.02
N GLY A 216 -13.97 17.54 -1.66
CA GLY A 216 -12.94 18.45 -1.16
C GLY A 216 -11.86 17.83 -0.30
N LEU A 217 -11.83 16.48 -0.14
CA LEU A 217 -10.73 15.79 0.55
C LEU A 217 -9.47 15.85 -0.32
N TYR A 218 -8.34 16.24 0.27
CA TYR A 218 -7.03 16.11 -0.35
C TYR A 218 -6.38 14.80 0.09
N ILE A 219 -5.79 14.08 -0.88
CA ILE A 219 -5.12 12.80 -0.69
C ILE A 219 -3.72 12.92 -1.28
N ASN A 220 -2.70 12.55 -0.53
CA ASN A 220 -1.33 12.47 -1.02
C ASN A 220 -0.84 11.02 -0.93
N ILE A 221 -0.16 10.57 -1.99
CA ILE A 221 0.54 9.28 -2.04
C ILE A 221 2.02 9.59 -2.25
N HIS A 222 2.86 9.17 -1.32
CA HIS A 222 4.30 9.39 -1.40
C HIS A 222 5.09 8.42 -0.51
N GLU A 223 6.40 8.37 -0.72
CA GLU A 223 7.33 7.65 0.14
C GLU A 223 7.78 8.53 1.30
N ALA A 224 7.53 8.09 2.54
CA ALA A 224 7.90 8.84 3.73
C ALA A 224 9.39 8.72 4.08
N ALA A 225 10.03 7.60 3.74
CA ALA A 225 11.45 7.33 4.00
C ALA A 225 12.01 6.38 2.94
N LEU A 226 12.66 6.95 1.94
CA LEU A 226 13.32 6.20 0.86
C LEU A 226 14.76 5.92 1.26
N VAL A 227 15.03 4.74 1.84
CA VAL A 227 16.34 4.33 2.34
C VAL A 227 16.73 2.97 1.76
N ASN A 228 17.77 2.93 0.94
CA ASN A 228 18.24 1.71 0.26
C ASN A 228 17.13 0.96 -0.50
N TYR A 229 16.27 1.72 -1.17
CA TYR A 229 15.14 1.21 -1.92
C TYR A 229 14.86 2.10 -3.14
N PRO A 230 14.48 1.56 -4.30
CA PRO A 230 14.20 2.37 -5.47
C PRO A 230 12.96 3.27 -5.27
N ALA A 231 12.94 4.40 -5.94
CA ALA A 231 11.80 5.30 -5.95
C ALA A 231 10.59 4.65 -6.61
N MET A 232 9.39 5.02 -6.15
CA MET A 232 8.13 4.50 -6.65
C MET A 232 7.51 5.48 -7.66
N HIS A 233 7.15 4.98 -8.82
CA HIS A 233 6.15 5.57 -9.70
C HIS A 233 4.80 4.88 -9.49
N LEU A 234 3.73 5.50 -9.95
CA LEU A 234 2.37 4.97 -9.85
C LEU A 234 1.83 4.71 -11.27
N ASN A 235 1.74 3.44 -11.65
CA ASN A 235 1.01 3.04 -12.85
C ASN A 235 -0.48 3.29 -12.64
N LEU A 236 -1.13 3.92 -13.62
CA LEU A 236 -2.54 4.29 -13.56
C LEU A 236 -3.37 3.40 -14.50
N ASP A 237 -4.36 2.72 -13.97
CA ASP A 237 -5.53 2.27 -14.74
C ASP A 237 -6.59 3.38 -14.69
N ALA A 238 -6.71 4.13 -15.77
CA ALA A 238 -7.62 5.27 -15.85
C ALA A 238 -9.11 4.89 -15.97
N GLN A 239 -9.44 3.61 -16.11
CA GLN A 239 -10.82 3.11 -16.14
C GLN A 239 -11.31 2.75 -14.74
N THR A 240 -10.45 2.12 -13.96
CA THR A 240 -10.78 1.65 -12.60
C THR A 240 -10.27 2.59 -11.52
N PHE A 241 -9.37 3.54 -11.86
CA PHE A 241 -8.65 4.43 -10.93
C PHE A 241 -7.78 3.65 -9.96
N LEU A 242 -7.32 2.47 -10.38
CA LEU A 242 -6.30 1.72 -9.68
C LEU A 242 -4.94 2.33 -9.96
N MET A 243 -4.20 2.60 -8.92
CA MET A 243 -2.78 2.90 -9.00
C MET A 243 -1.98 1.74 -8.43
N SER A 244 -0.95 1.30 -9.13
CA SER A 244 -0.02 0.27 -8.65
C SER A 244 1.40 0.81 -8.64
N SER A 245 2.17 0.39 -7.66
CA SER A 245 3.59 0.74 -7.59
C SER A 245 4.34 0.23 -8.83
N HIS A 246 5.29 1.01 -9.27
CA HIS A 246 6.28 0.65 -10.27
C HIS A 246 7.62 1.20 -9.80
N LEU A 247 8.54 0.31 -9.47
CA LEU A 247 9.84 0.72 -8.96
C LEU A 247 10.72 1.22 -10.10
N THR A 248 11.44 2.32 -9.86
CA THR A 248 12.46 2.77 -10.81
C THR A 248 13.57 1.72 -10.86
N PRO A 249 14.03 1.31 -12.03
CA PRO A 249 15.16 0.37 -12.13
C PRO A 249 16.45 1.00 -11.59
N ASP A 250 17.29 0.17 -10.98
CA ASP A 250 18.68 0.50 -10.63
C ASP A 250 19.58 0.47 -11.86
#